data_fc5eb7bd06dafcb1285f4d5f8a6acec4
#
_entry.id   fc5eb7bd06dafcb1285f4d5f8a6acec4
#
_cell.length_a   1.000
_cell.length_b   1.000
_cell.length_c   1.000
_cell.angle_alpha   90.00
_cell.angle_beta   90.00
_cell.angle_gamma   90.00
#
_symmetry.space_group_name_H-M   'P 1'
#
loop_
_entity.id
_entity.type
_entity.pdbx_description
1 polymer ?
#
loop_
_entity_poly.entity_id
_entity_poly.type
_entity_poly.pdbx_seq_one_letter_code
_entity_poly.pdbx_strand_id
1 'polypeptide(L)'
;MTWRVWCLGWCSLWLTGCQSMGYYSQNIKGQWQILSQRQALHTVIKQPDTPPNLVKQLQTIEQIRQFAASLGLPIKGQYDTYVDIKRPYAMWSVAATPELSLVPKTWCYWLVGC
;
A
#
# COMPACT_ATOMS: atom_id res chain seq x y z
N MET A 1 37.36 26.14 -20.80
CA MET A 1 37.51 25.42 -19.52
C MET A 1 36.22 25.38 -18.69
N THR A 2 35.30 26.27 -18.85
CA THR A 2 34.01 26.38 -18.13
C THR A 2 32.96 25.33 -18.51
N TRP A 3 32.87 24.92 -19.77
CA TRP A 3 31.89 23.93 -20.24
C TRP A 3 32.03 22.56 -19.57
N ARG A 4 33.26 22.10 -19.31
CA ARG A 4 33.53 20.79 -18.68
C ARG A 4 33.05 20.77 -17.22
N VAL A 5 33.09 21.88 -16.52
CA VAL A 5 32.61 22.00 -15.14
C VAL A 5 31.06 21.99 -15.08
N TRP A 6 30.42 22.61 -16.07
CA TRP A 6 28.95 22.57 -16.20
C TRP A 6 28.43 21.15 -16.51
N CYS A 7 29.09 20.43 -17.40
CA CYS A 7 28.72 19.05 -17.70
C CYS A 7 28.92 18.12 -16.51
N LEU A 8 29.96 18.28 -15.71
CA LEU A 8 30.19 17.48 -14.50
C LEU A 8 29.15 17.81 -13.40
N GLY A 9 28.76 19.05 -13.25
CA GLY A 9 27.71 19.46 -12.33
C GLY A 9 26.34 18.90 -12.69
N TRP A 10 26.00 18.86 -13.98
CA TRP A 10 24.75 18.27 -14.46
C TRP A 10 24.72 16.74 -14.30
N CYS A 11 25.84 16.05 -14.58
CA CYS A 11 25.93 14.60 -14.36
C CYS A 11 25.78 14.21 -12.89
N SER A 12 26.34 14.98 -11.95
CA SER A 12 26.21 14.68 -10.52
C SER A 12 24.80 14.86 -9.98
N LEU A 13 24.01 15.78 -10.53
CA LEU A 13 22.58 15.96 -10.20
C LEU A 13 21.71 14.76 -10.62
N TRP A 14 22.06 14.07 -11.70
CA TRP A 14 21.35 12.88 -12.15
C TRP A 14 21.64 11.62 -11.32
N LEU A 15 22.81 11.53 -10.71
CA LEU A 15 23.23 10.37 -9.93
C LEU A 15 22.57 10.27 -8.55
N THR A 16 22.19 11.39 -7.95
CA THR A 16 21.58 11.41 -6.61
C THR A 16 20.07 11.17 -6.58
N GLY A 17 19.39 11.29 -7.72
CA GLY A 17 17.92 11.17 -7.82
C GLY A 17 17.38 9.74 -7.91
N CYS A 18 18.20 8.76 -8.32
CA CYS A 18 17.70 7.43 -8.70
C CYS A 18 17.12 6.60 -7.55
N GLN A 19 17.62 6.75 -6.34
CA GLN A 19 17.17 5.94 -5.20
C GLN A 19 15.77 6.36 -4.71
N SER A 20 15.51 7.64 -4.62
CA SER A 20 14.19 8.17 -4.24
C SER A 20 13.14 7.92 -5.33
N MET A 21 13.51 8.02 -6.61
CA MET A 21 12.64 7.71 -7.74
C MET A 21 12.18 6.25 -7.73
N GLY A 22 13.10 5.31 -7.43
CA GLY A 22 12.77 3.89 -7.31
C GLY A 22 11.72 3.64 -6.23
N TYR A 23 11.88 4.24 -5.06
CA TYR A 23 10.94 4.13 -3.96
C TYR A 23 9.53 4.65 -4.33
N TYR A 24 9.44 5.85 -4.86
CA TYR A 24 8.15 6.45 -5.24
C TYR A 24 7.48 5.68 -6.37
N SER A 25 8.22 5.27 -7.39
CA SER A 25 7.65 4.50 -8.51
C SER A 25 7.10 3.15 -8.07
N GLN A 26 7.77 2.47 -7.15
CA GLN A 26 7.30 1.20 -6.58
C GLN A 26 6.00 1.38 -5.78
N ASN A 27 5.93 2.43 -4.95
CA ASN A 27 4.74 2.73 -4.16
C ASN A 27 3.55 3.10 -5.05
N ILE A 28 3.76 3.96 -6.05
CA ILE A 28 2.72 4.36 -7.01
C ILE A 28 2.21 3.13 -7.78
N LYS A 29 3.11 2.29 -8.28
CA LYS A 29 2.74 1.06 -9.00
C LYS A 29 1.95 0.10 -8.12
N GLY A 30 2.38 -0.11 -6.87
CA GLY A 30 1.68 -0.95 -5.91
C GLY A 30 0.29 -0.43 -5.57
N GLN A 31 0.16 0.86 -5.34
CA GLN A 31 -1.13 1.51 -5.06
C GLN A 31 -2.06 1.47 -6.28
N TRP A 32 -1.54 1.75 -7.47
CA TRP A 32 -2.30 1.65 -8.72
C TRP A 32 -2.85 0.24 -8.96
N GLN A 33 -2.03 -0.78 -8.73
CA GLN A 33 -2.47 -2.18 -8.83
C GLN A 33 -3.65 -2.47 -7.91
N ILE A 34 -3.59 -2.02 -6.66
CA ILE A 34 -4.67 -2.21 -5.69
C ILE A 34 -5.93 -1.46 -6.14
N LEU A 35 -5.80 -0.20 -6.56
CA LEU A 35 -6.94 0.63 -6.95
C LEU A 35 -7.62 0.14 -8.22
N SER A 36 -6.85 -0.28 -9.22
CA SER A 36 -7.37 -0.71 -10.53
C SER A 36 -8.04 -2.09 -10.50
N GLN A 37 -7.67 -2.95 -9.53
CA GLN A 37 -8.20 -4.31 -9.41
C GLN A 37 -9.29 -4.44 -8.34
N ARG A 38 -9.78 -3.34 -7.78
CA ARG A 38 -10.85 -3.37 -6.78
C ARG A 38 -12.13 -3.95 -7.36
N GLN A 39 -12.71 -4.90 -6.64
CA GLN A 39 -14.01 -5.47 -6.92
C GLN A 39 -14.90 -5.33 -5.69
N ALA A 40 -16.18 -5.09 -5.89
CA ALA A 40 -17.11 -5.05 -4.78
C ALA A 40 -17.25 -6.44 -4.14
N LEU A 41 -17.24 -6.50 -2.81
CA LEU A 41 -17.26 -7.73 -2.04
C LEU A 41 -18.42 -8.66 -2.46
N HIS A 42 -19.62 -8.11 -2.60
CA HIS A 42 -20.82 -8.86 -3.00
C HIS A 42 -20.72 -9.44 -4.42
N THR A 43 -19.93 -8.81 -5.31
CA THR A 43 -19.72 -9.31 -6.67
C THR A 43 -18.82 -10.53 -6.64
N VAL A 44 -17.71 -10.47 -5.87
CA VAL A 44 -16.77 -11.59 -5.73
C VAL A 44 -17.43 -12.80 -5.09
N ILE A 45 -18.28 -12.62 -4.09
CA ILE A 45 -19.04 -13.72 -3.45
C ILE A 45 -19.94 -14.45 -4.44
N LYS A 46 -20.51 -13.75 -5.43
CA LYS A 46 -21.43 -14.31 -6.41
C LYS A 46 -20.73 -14.93 -7.64
N GLN A 47 -19.45 -14.73 -7.81
CA GLN A 47 -18.70 -15.28 -8.94
C GLN A 47 -18.58 -16.82 -8.78
N PRO A 48 -18.88 -17.60 -9.83
CA PRO A 48 -18.82 -19.06 -9.78
C PRO A 48 -17.39 -19.60 -9.60
N ASP A 49 -16.38 -18.84 -10.05
CA ASP A 49 -14.98 -19.23 -10.00
C ASP A 49 -14.31 -18.88 -8.65
N THR A 50 -15.03 -18.28 -7.71
CA THR A 50 -14.46 -17.91 -6.40
C THR A 50 -14.30 -19.16 -5.52
N PRO A 51 -13.10 -19.42 -4.98
CA PRO A 51 -12.85 -20.55 -4.10
C PRO A 51 -13.80 -20.54 -2.87
N PRO A 52 -14.35 -21.68 -2.45
CA PRO A 52 -15.33 -21.75 -1.38
C PRO A 52 -14.79 -21.22 -0.03
N ASN A 53 -13.50 -21.41 0.22
CA ASN A 53 -12.86 -20.85 1.41
C ASN A 53 -12.85 -19.33 1.40
N LEU A 54 -12.58 -18.71 0.25
CA LEU A 54 -12.62 -17.25 0.10
C LEU A 54 -14.05 -16.73 0.26
N VAL A 55 -15.05 -17.41 -0.32
CA VAL A 55 -16.46 -17.05 -0.14
C VAL A 55 -16.83 -16.98 1.34
N LYS A 56 -16.47 -18.00 2.13
CA LYS A 56 -16.72 -18.02 3.58
C LYS A 56 -16.06 -16.84 4.31
N GLN A 57 -14.81 -16.54 3.97
CA GLN A 57 -14.09 -15.40 4.57
C GLN A 57 -14.78 -14.07 4.24
N LEU A 58 -15.17 -13.85 2.99
CA LEU A 58 -15.85 -12.64 2.55
C LEU A 58 -17.23 -12.50 3.19
N GLN A 59 -17.98 -13.60 3.34
CA GLN A 59 -19.25 -13.60 4.08
C GLN A 59 -19.08 -13.26 5.56
N THR A 60 -18.00 -13.76 6.19
CA THR A 60 -17.66 -13.39 7.57
C THR A 60 -17.37 -11.91 7.69
N ILE A 61 -16.63 -11.31 6.74
CA ILE A 61 -16.38 -9.87 6.71
C ILE A 61 -17.70 -9.10 6.62
N GLU A 62 -18.64 -9.55 5.78
CA GLU A 62 -19.95 -8.91 5.66
C GLU A 62 -20.76 -8.97 6.97
N GLN A 63 -20.73 -10.10 7.67
CA GLN A 63 -21.36 -10.24 9.00
C GLN A 63 -20.71 -9.30 10.04
N ILE A 64 -19.38 -9.21 10.05
CA ILE A 64 -18.65 -8.29 10.93
C ILE A 64 -19.03 -6.85 10.64
N ARG A 65 -19.16 -6.46 9.37
CA ARG A 65 -19.58 -5.12 8.98
C ARG A 65 -21.01 -4.82 9.49
N GLN A 66 -21.93 -5.76 9.31
CA GLN A 66 -23.31 -5.61 9.81
C GLN A 66 -23.36 -5.48 11.34
N PHE A 67 -22.56 -6.29 12.03
CA PHE A 67 -22.42 -6.18 13.48
C PHE A 67 -21.82 -4.83 13.91
N ALA A 68 -20.79 -4.35 13.25
CA ALA A 68 -20.22 -3.03 13.50
C ALA A 68 -21.25 -1.90 13.29
N ALA A 69 -22.10 -2.03 12.26
CA ALA A 69 -23.21 -1.09 12.03
C ALA A 69 -24.22 -1.08 13.19
N SER A 70 -24.53 -2.25 13.75
CA SER A 70 -25.45 -2.36 14.88
C SER A 70 -24.91 -1.68 16.15
N LEU A 71 -23.58 -1.54 16.25
CA LEU A 71 -22.90 -0.80 17.32
C LEU A 71 -22.77 0.71 17.04
N GLY A 72 -23.34 1.21 15.92
CA GLY A 72 -23.25 2.62 15.53
C GLY A 72 -21.91 3.04 14.93
N LEU A 73 -21.03 2.08 14.58
CA LEU A 73 -19.75 2.38 13.93
C LEU A 73 -19.97 2.76 12.46
N PRO A 74 -19.21 3.74 11.93
CA PRO A 74 -19.30 4.13 10.52
C PRO A 74 -18.70 3.04 9.63
N ILE A 75 -19.55 2.29 8.91
CA ILE A 75 -19.12 1.21 8.00
C ILE A 75 -19.12 1.63 6.53
N LYS A 76 -19.64 2.82 6.20
CA LYS A 76 -19.83 3.25 4.83
C LYS A 76 -18.48 3.42 4.10
N GLY A 77 -18.30 2.65 3.02
CA GLY A 77 -17.06 2.65 2.23
C GLY A 77 -15.88 1.94 2.87
N GLN A 78 -16.08 1.25 4.01
CA GLN A 78 -15.02 0.49 4.69
C GLN A 78 -15.22 -1.00 4.49
N TYR A 79 -14.16 -1.72 4.12
CA TYR A 79 -14.15 -3.18 3.91
C TYR A 79 -15.25 -3.69 2.97
N ASP A 80 -15.66 -2.88 1.98
CA ASP A 80 -16.69 -3.22 0.99
C ASP A 80 -16.10 -3.68 -0.35
N THR A 81 -14.79 -3.65 -0.48
CA THR A 81 -14.07 -4.06 -1.68
C THR A 81 -13.02 -5.12 -1.37
N TYR A 82 -12.78 -5.99 -2.35
CA TYR A 82 -11.76 -7.02 -2.36
C TYR A 82 -10.79 -6.81 -3.51
N VAL A 83 -9.53 -7.14 -3.30
CA VAL A 83 -8.48 -7.14 -4.34
C VAL A 83 -7.65 -8.40 -4.19
N ASP A 84 -7.53 -9.16 -5.26
CA ASP A 84 -6.58 -10.26 -5.34
C ASP A 84 -5.23 -9.78 -5.88
N ILE A 85 -4.30 -9.53 -4.97
CA ILE A 85 -2.97 -9.01 -5.32
C ILE A 85 -2.00 -10.06 -5.86
N LYS A 86 -2.42 -11.34 -5.95
CA LYS A 86 -1.61 -12.49 -6.43
C LYS A 86 -0.25 -12.64 -5.72
N ARG A 87 -0.15 -12.19 -4.48
CA ARG A 87 1.06 -12.29 -3.64
C ARG A 87 0.67 -12.44 -2.18
N PRO A 88 1.50 -13.09 -1.33
CA PRO A 88 1.14 -13.42 0.05
C PRO A 88 0.97 -12.19 0.95
N TYR A 89 1.64 -11.07 0.63
CA TYR A 89 1.60 -9.85 1.44
C TYR A 89 1.38 -8.61 0.59
N ALA A 90 0.55 -7.70 1.06
CA ALA A 90 0.29 -6.42 0.40
C ALA A 90 1.49 -5.48 0.50
N MET A 91 2.11 -5.43 1.68
CA MET A 91 3.28 -4.60 1.97
C MET A 91 4.17 -5.26 3.02
N TRP A 92 5.41 -4.81 3.07
CA TRP A 92 6.35 -5.09 4.17
C TRP A 92 6.51 -3.83 4.99
N SER A 93 6.38 -3.95 6.30
CA SER A 93 6.65 -2.87 7.25
C SER A 93 7.89 -3.24 8.06
N VAL A 94 8.84 -2.32 8.13
CA VAL A 94 10.04 -2.45 8.94
C VAL A 94 9.99 -1.40 10.03
N ALA A 95 10.00 -1.85 11.27
CA ALA A 95 10.12 -0.99 12.45
C ALA A 95 11.48 -1.23 13.11
N ALA A 96 12.17 -0.16 13.49
CA ALA A 96 13.42 -0.23 14.22
C ALA A 96 13.39 0.69 15.43
N THR A 97 13.90 0.20 16.55
CA THR A 97 14.05 0.97 17.79
C THR A 97 15.48 0.82 18.32
N PRO A 98 16.00 1.79 19.05
CA PRO A 98 17.24 1.59 19.82
C PRO A 98 17.06 0.48 20.86
N GLU A 99 18.16 -0.10 21.27
CA GLU A 99 18.17 -1.09 22.36
C GLU A 99 17.52 -0.51 23.64
N LEU A 100 16.66 -1.30 24.27
CA LEU A 100 15.91 -0.93 25.47
C LEU A 100 15.04 0.34 25.36
N SER A 101 14.59 0.68 24.16
CA SER A 101 13.72 1.83 23.89
C SER A 101 12.51 1.44 23.08
N LEU A 102 11.34 2.03 23.40
CA LEU A 102 10.12 1.90 22.58
C LEU A 102 9.94 3.05 21.59
N VAL A 103 10.87 4.01 21.58
CA VAL A 103 10.82 5.14 20.64
C VAL A 103 11.29 4.68 19.26
N PRO A 104 10.42 4.66 18.24
CA PRO A 104 10.79 4.20 16.92
C PRO A 104 11.76 5.18 16.24
N LYS A 105 12.71 4.65 15.47
CA LYS A 105 13.48 5.46 14.53
C LYS A 105 12.59 5.83 13.35
N THR A 106 12.50 7.12 13.06
CA THR A 106 11.75 7.64 11.93
C THR A 106 12.68 7.98 10.77
N TRP A 107 12.23 7.68 9.55
CA TRP A 107 12.88 8.10 8.31
C TRP A 107 11.96 9.09 7.60
N CYS A 108 12.54 10.20 7.23
CA CYS A 108 11.78 11.27 6.59
C CYS A 108 12.02 11.25 5.07
N TYR A 109 10.94 11.32 4.32
CA TYR A 109 10.96 11.43 2.87
C TYR A 109 10.40 12.79 2.45
N TRP A 110 11.03 13.43 1.49
CA TRP A 110 10.73 14.80 1.11
C TRP A 110 9.26 15.06 0.75
N LEU A 111 8.58 14.11 0.12
CA LEU A 111 7.17 14.26 -0.29
C LEU A 111 6.16 13.70 0.73
N VAL A 112 6.56 12.74 1.54
CA VAL A 112 5.65 12.00 2.43
C VAL A 112 5.79 12.43 3.89
N GLY A 113 6.89 13.09 4.22
CA GLY A 113 7.21 13.46 5.61
C GLY A 113 7.89 12.31 6.38
N CYS A 114 7.78 12.33 7.69
CA CYS A 114 8.36 11.34 8.60
C CYS A 114 7.33 10.32 9.05
#